data_9c1e1f4e51e8782f37e74fc748e6543d
#
_entry.id   9c1e1f4e51e8782f37e74fc748e6543d
#
_cell.length_a   1.000
_cell.length_b   1.000
_cell.length_c   1.000
_cell.angle_alpha   90.00
_cell.angle_beta   90.00
_cell.angle_gamma   90.00
#
_symmetry.space_group_name_H-M   'P 1'
#
loop_
_entity.id
_entity.type
_entity.pdbx_description
1 polymer ?
#
loop_
_entity_poly.entity_id
_entity_poly.type
_entity_poly.pdbx_seq_one_letter_code
_entity_poly.pdbx_strand_id
1 'polypeptide(L)'
;YFAPRGYVRMGQLGMTISQRHLSTFDRLIGIIGDAGSGKSLLIRGMFPGLELTNDDNGVNVRPLPLLDIDDRGFYQPHTYHLDIRFEEAFTQLHVLADAIREAVAKGRRVVVEHFERVYPLLNLNAEILVGIGDEVIVSRPTIFGPEPQDVADIVFKSIKYRRMAHTAEDLTERFLRQYDIHDYTHGDIRHGFILRFREKITFDVEELEKYVLDMVAQDLPVSYADNEHINIGPYKHHCTGPRMHVTSTGKIENFHILRDIQ
;
A
#
# COMPACT_ATOMS: atom_id res chain seq x y z
N TYR A 1 -9.42 -4.45 6.61
CA TYR A 1 -8.33 -5.43 6.57
C TYR A 1 -7.08 -4.83 7.20
N PHE A 2 -6.23 -5.63 7.82
CA PHE A 2 -4.89 -5.18 8.16
C PHE A 2 -4.05 -5.06 6.89
N ALA A 3 -3.25 -4.00 6.78
CA ALA A 3 -2.42 -3.80 5.59
C ALA A 3 -1.22 -4.76 5.60
N PRO A 4 -1.15 -5.73 4.69
CA PRO A 4 -0.11 -6.76 4.77
C PRO A 4 1.25 -6.20 4.37
N ARG A 5 2.28 -6.79 4.98
CA ARG A 5 3.66 -6.64 4.55
C ARG A 5 3.99 -7.69 3.48
N GLY A 6 4.82 -7.30 2.53
CA GLY A 6 5.23 -8.16 1.42
C GLY A 6 4.30 -8.09 0.19
N TYR A 7 4.92 -8.05 -0.97
CA TYR A 7 4.21 -7.86 -2.24
C TYR A 7 3.22 -8.99 -2.55
N VAL A 8 3.55 -10.24 -2.20
CA VAL A 8 2.67 -11.39 -2.44
C VAL A 8 1.37 -11.26 -1.65
N ARG A 9 1.47 -10.97 -0.34
CA ARG A 9 0.28 -10.84 0.52
C ARG A 9 -0.56 -9.62 0.15
N MET A 10 0.07 -8.51 -0.28
CA MET A 10 -0.64 -7.33 -0.77
C MET A 10 -1.41 -7.65 -2.06
N GLY A 11 -0.81 -8.38 -3.00
CA GLY A 11 -1.50 -8.85 -4.20
C GLY A 11 -2.67 -9.80 -3.88
N GLN A 12 -2.50 -10.72 -2.93
CA GLN A 12 -3.57 -11.61 -2.47
C GLN A 12 -4.72 -10.84 -1.83
N LEU A 13 -4.42 -9.79 -1.05
CA LEU A 13 -5.44 -8.90 -0.52
C LEU A 13 -6.20 -8.19 -1.66
N GLY A 14 -5.50 -7.71 -2.69
CA GLY A 14 -6.12 -7.12 -3.88
C GLY A 14 -7.10 -8.08 -4.55
N MET A 15 -6.72 -9.34 -4.76
CA MET A 15 -7.63 -10.37 -5.27
C MET A 15 -8.85 -10.58 -4.37
N THR A 16 -8.63 -10.63 -3.06
CA THR A 16 -9.72 -10.78 -2.07
C THR A 16 -10.70 -9.60 -2.13
N ILE A 17 -10.19 -8.37 -2.23
CA ILE A 17 -11.02 -7.17 -2.35
C ILE A 17 -11.82 -7.21 -3.65
N SER A 18 -11.19 -7.55 -4.76
CA SER A 18 -11.87 -7.68 -6.05
C SER A 18 -13.02 -8.70 -5.97
N GLN A 19 -12.75 -9.89 -5.45
CA GLN A 19 -13.76 -10.95 -5.36
C GLN A 19 -14.94 -10.62 -4.42
N ARG A 20 -14.68 -9.90 -3.34
CA ARG A 20 -15.70 -9.64 -2.30
C ARG A 20 -16.46 -8.35 -2.50
N HIS A 21 -15.84 -7.34 -3.07
CA HIS A 21 -16.37 -5.98 -3.06
C HIS A 21 -16.61 -5.41 -4.46
N LEU A 22 -15.91 -5.88 -5.50
CA LEU A 22 -16.03 -5.31 -6.83
C LEU A 22 -17.24 -5.90 -7.57
N SER A 23 -18.03 -5.00 -8.16
CA SER A 23 -19.12 -5.34 -9.08
C SER A 23 -18.71 -5.11 -10.53
N THR A 24 -19.34 -5.83 -11.46
CA THR A 24 -19.19 -5.60 -12.90
C THR A 24 -19.69 -4.21 -13.33
N PHE A 25 -20.51 -3.57 -12.51
CA PHE A 25 -21.06 -2.24 -12.76
C PHE A 25 -20.22 -1.10 -12.21
N ASP A 26 -19.24 -1.39 -11.36
CA ASP A 26 -18.35 -0.35 -10.81
C ASP A 26 -17.48 0.21 -11.93
N ARG A 27 -17.55 1.52 -12.13
CA ARG A 27 -16.83 2.25 -13.19
C ARG A 27 -15.72 3.13 -12.64
N LEU A 28 -15.87 3.68 -11.45
CA LEU A 28 -14.88 4.54 -10.84
C LEU A 28 -14.42 3.94 -9.50
N ILE A 29 -13.15 3.57 -9.44
CA ILE A 29 -12.51 3.03 -8.25
C ILE A 29 -11.44 4.03 -7.78
N GLY A 30 -11.61 4.58 -6.59
CA GLY A 30 -10.66 5.50 -5.98
C GLY A 30 -9.71 4.78 -5.02
N ILE A 31 -8.42 4.99 -5.20
CA ILE A 31 -7.37 4.44 -4.33
C ILE A 31 -6.65 5.60 -3.64
N ILE A 32 -6.58 5.54 -2.32
CA ILE A 32 -6.00 6.57 -1.45
C ILE A 32 -4.87 5.94 -0.63
N GLY A 33 -3.72 6.56 -0.59
CA GLY A 33 -2.59 6.06 0.20
C GLY A 33 -1.30 6.79 -0.11
N ASP A 34 -0.38 6.76 0.84
CA ASP A 34 0.91 7.43 0.70
C ASP A 34 1.83 6.73 -0.33
N ALA A 35 2.90 7.40 -0.72
CA ALA A 35 3.94 6.81 -1.55
C ALA A 35 4.52 5.56 -0.87
N GLY A 36 4.72 4.49 -1.64
CA GLY A 36 5.24 3.22 -1.12
C GLY A 36 4.25 2.40 -0.28
N SER A 37 2.99 2.82 -0.11
CA SER A 37 2.00 2.09 0.69
C SER A 37 1.55 0.74 0.08
N GLY A 38 1.90 0.48 -1.18
CA GLY A 38 1.54 -0.75 -1.89
C GLY A 38 0.30 -0.61 -2.78
N LYS A 39 -0.11 0.62 -3.13
CA LYS A 39 -1.26 0.87 -4.01
C LYS A 39 -1.18 0.06 -5.31
N SER A 40 -0.09 0.20 -6.05
CA SER A 40 0.11 -0.49 -7.34
C SER A 40 0.10 -2.02 -7.20
N LEU A 41 0.63 -2.57 -6.10
CA LEU A 41 0.56 -4.00 -5.80
C LEU A 41 -0.87 -4.47 -5.54
N LEU A 42 -1.63 -3.69 -4.76
CA LEU A 42 -3.04 -3.96 -4.51
C LEU A 42 -3.84 -3.93 -5.82
N ILE A 43 -3.64 -2.90 -6.65
CA ILE A 43 -4.31 -2.73 -7.94
C ILE A 43 -4.00 -3.91 -8.87
N ARG A 44 -2.75 -4.36 -8.96
CA ARG A 44 -2.39 -5.56 -9.75
C ARG A 44 -3.07 -6.81 -9.24
N GLY A 45 -3.26 -6.94 -7.94
CA GLY A 45 -4.06 -8.02 -7.34
C GLY A 45 -5.54 -7.91 -7.68
N MET A 46 -6.11 -6.69 -7.64
CA MET A 46 -7.51 -6.45 -7.99
C MET A 46 -7.80 -6.65 -9.49
N PHE A 47 -6.86 -6.25 -10.33
CA PHE A 47 -7.00 -6.25 -11.80
C PHE A 47 -5.77 -6.88 -12.45
N PRO A 48 -5.64 -8.22 -12.41
CA PRO A 48 -4.52 -8.91 -13.07
C PRO A 48 -4.43 -8.57 -14.56
N GLY A 49 -3.25 -8.14 -15.00
CA GLY A 49 -3.02 -7.74 -16.39
C GLY A 49 -3.37 -6.28 -16.73
N LEU A 50 -3.83 -5.49 -15.75
CA LEU A 50 -3.99 -4.05 -15.94
C LEU A 50 -2.63 -3.37 -16.06
N GLU A 51 -2.45 -2.61 -17.13
CA GLU A 51 -1.26 -1.77 -17.32
C GLU A 51 -1.36 -0.52 -16.45
N LEU A 52 -0.31 -0.27 -15.66
CA LEU A 52 -0.27 0.88 -14.76
C LEU A 52 0.51 2.04 -15.40
N THR A 53 -0.04 3.24 -15.31
CA THR A 53 0.56 4.45 -15.91
C THR A 53 1.83 4.92 -15.21
N ASN A 54 2.06 4.47 -13.98
CA ASN A 54 3.22 4.80 -13.14
C ASN A 54 4.17 3.62 -12.93
N ASP A 55 4.16 2.62 -13.81
CA ASP A 55 5.00 1.44 -13.67
C ASP A 55 6.44 1.76 -14.07
N ASP A 56 7.36 1.78 -13.09
CA ASP A 56 8.79 2.02 -13.30
C ASP A 56 9.44 0.92 -14.17
N ASN A 57 8.82 -0.26 -14.24
CA ASN A 57 9.27 -1.39 -15.06
C ASN A 57 8.53 -1.47 -16.40
N GLY A 58 7.54 -0.63 -16.61
CA GLY A 58 6.71 -0.58 -17.81
C GLY A 58 7.18 0.48 -18.80
N VAL A 59 6.77 0.31 -20.06
CA VAL A 59 6.89 1.36 -21.06
C VAL A 59 5.83 2.42 -20.73
N ASN A 60 6.26 3.63 -20.37
CA ASN A 60 5.35 4.77 -20.24
C ASN A 60 4.70 5.06 -21.58
N VAL A 61 3.48 4.58 -21.76
CA VAL A 61 2.70 4.82 -22.98
C VAL A 61 2.26 6.28 -22.97
N ARG A 62 2.78 7.05 -23.93
CA ARG A 62 2.34 8.43 -24.20
C ARG A 62 1.89 8.52 -25.66
N PRO A 63 0.74 9.11 -25.96
CA PRO A 63 -0.21 9.78 -25.05
C PRO A 63 -0.91 8.82 -24.10
N LEU A 64 -1.44 9.37 -22.98
CA LEU A 64 -2.17 8.62 -21.98
C LEU A 64 -3.40 7.93 -22.62
N PRO A 65 -3.55 6.58 -22.54
CA PRO A 65 -4.64 5.86 -23.20
C PRO A 65 -6.04 6.35 -22.82
N LEU A 66 -6.18 6.87 -21.56
CA LEU A 66 -7.43 7.43 -21.08
C LEU A 66 -7.84 8.71 -21.83
N LEU A 67 -6.89 9.50 -22.32
CA LEU A 67 -7.16 10.73 -23.07
C LEU A 67 -7.53 10.47 -24.54
N ASP A 68 -7.27 9.26 -25.04
CA ASP A 68 -7.51 8.87 -26.44
C ASP A 68 -8.55 7.74 -26.51
N ILE A 69 -9.66 7.91 -25.80
CA ILE A 69 -10.78 6.97 -25.84
C ILE A 69 -11.52 7.14 -27.17
N ASP A 70 -11.31 6.19 -28.07
CA ASP A 70 -12.03 6.08 -29.33
C ASP A 70 -13.26 5.15 -29.19
N ASP A 71 -14.34 5.48 -29.86
CA ASP A 71 -15.55 4.66 -29.92
C ASP A 71 -15.40 3.41 -30.81
N ARG A 72 -14.26 3.25 -31.48
CA ARG A 72 -13.95 2.13 -32.39
C ARG A 72 -13.58 0.87 -31.65
N GLY A 73 -14.43 0.39 -30.77
CA GLY A 73 -14.10 -0.86 -30.59
C GLY A 73 -14.07 -1.85 -29.54
N PHE A 74 -14.40 -2.98 -30.01
CA PHE A 74 -14.36 -4.26 -29.35
C PHE A 74 -12.98 -4.63 -28.73
N TYR A 75 -11.89 -4.06 -29.26
CA TYR A 75 -10.51 -4.36 -28.83
C TYR A 75 -9.88 -3.33 -27.89
N GLN A 76 -10.61 -2.30 -27.49
CA GLN A 76 -10.07 -1.31 -26.57
C GLN A 76 -10.13 -1.77 -25.10
N PRO A 77 -9.18 -1.35 -24.26
CA PRO A 77 -9.22 -1.64 -22.83
C PRO A 77 -10.55 -1.19 -22.23
N HIS A 78 -11.15 -2.04 -21.39
CA HIS A 78 -12.35 -1.70 -20.65
C HIS A 78 -12.03 -1.09 -19.27
N THR A 79 -10.79 -1.26 -18.79
CA THR A 79 -10.31 -0.74 -17.53
C THR A 79 -9.03 0.05 -17.78
N TYR A 80 -8.97 1.24 -17.22
CA TYR A 80 -7.83 2.15 -17.29
C TYR A 80 -7.28 2.39 -15.88
N HIS A 81 -5.98 2.59 -15.78
CA HIS A 81 -5.32 3.04 -14.56
C HIS A 81 -4.85 4.48 -14.74
N LEU A 82 -4.94 5.26 -13.66
CA LEU A 82 -4.50 6.64 -13.62
C LEU A 82 -3.91 6.96 -12.24
N ASP A 83 -2.63 7.31 -12.20
CA ASP A 83 -2.00 7.90 -11.01
C ASP A 83 -2.03 9.42 -11.14
N ILE A 84 -2.90 10.08 -10.39
CA ILE A 84 -3.07 11.54 -10.44
C ILE A 84 -1.78 12.26 -10.10
N ARG A 85 -1.06 11.83 -9.08
CA ARG A 85 0.19 12.49 -8.66
C ARG A 85 1.29 12.40 -9.72
N PHE A 86 1.36 11.29 -10.44
CA PHE A 86 2.27 11.11 -11.54
C PHE A 86 1.85 11.98 -12.76
N GLU A 87 0.57 11.93 -13.11
CA GLU A 87 0.04 12.60 -14.30
C GLU A 87 0.01 14.12 -14.18
N GLU A 88 -0.13 14.68 -12.97
CA GLU A 88 -0.05 16.14 -12.74
C GLU A 88 1.27 16.76 -13.20
N ALA A 89 2.33 15.97 -13.33
CA ALA A 89 3.60 16.46 -13.89
C ALA A 89 3.52 16.77 -15.41
N PHE A 90 2.51 16.24 -16.10
CA PHE A 90 2.39 16.31 -17.56
C PHE A 90 1.07 16.94 -18.03
N THR A 91 0.01 16.87 -17.21
CA THR A 91 -1.35 17.22 -17.59
C THR A 91 -2.01 18.00 -16.46
N GLN A 92 -2.81 18.98 -16.80
CA GLN A 92 -3.56 19.77 -15.82
C GLN A 92 -4.68 18.92 -15.18
N LEU A 93 -4.90 19.10 -13.89
CA LEU A 93 -5.81 18.29 -13.10
C LEU A 93 -7.26 18.30 -13.61
N HIS A 94 -7.75 19.44 -14.12
CA HIS A 94 -9.09 19.52 -14.69
C HIS A 94 -9.24 18.69 -15.98
N VAL A 95 -8.18 18.59 -16.80
CA VAL A 95 -8.17 17.75 -18.01
C VAL A 95 -8.27 16.28 -17.63
N LEU A 96 -7.56 15.86 -16.56
CA LEU A 96 -7.66 14.50 -16.02
C LEU A 96 -9.07 14.22 -15.48
N ALA A 97 -9.67 15.18 -14.78
CA ALA A 97 -11.04 15.06 -14.27
C ALA A 97 -12.06 14.93 -15.41
N ASP A 98 -11.92 15.71 -16.48
CA ASP A 98 -12.78 15.61 -17.67
C ASP A 98 -12.65 14.25 -18.36
N ALA A 99 -11.43 13.77 -18.53
CA ALA A 99 -11.15 12.46 -19.11
C ALA A 99 -11.74 11.30 -18.29
N ILE A 100 -11.64 11.37 -16.94
CA ILE A 100 -12.27 10.38 -16.05
C ILE A 100 -13.78 10.40 -16.22
N ARG A 101 -14.43 11.59 -16.21
CA ARG A 101 -15.88 11.70 -16.40
C ARG A 101 -16.34 11.13 -17.73
N GLU A 102 -15.62 11.44 -18.80
CA GLU A 102 -15.92 10.93 -20.13
C GLU A 102 -15.79 9.41 -20.22
N ALA A 103 -14.72 8.84 -19.67
CA ALA A 103 -14.51 7.39 -19.63
C ALA A 103 -15.63 6.68 -18.87
N VAL A 104 -16.00 7.18 -17.70
CA VAL A 104 -17.08 6.63 -16.87
C VAL A 104 -18.42 6.76 -17.61
N ALA A 105 -18.71 7.89 -18.24
CA ALA A 105 -19.93 8.11 -19.04
C ALA A 105 -20.04 7.15 -20.23
N LYS A 106 -18.90 6.77 -20.83
CA LYS A 106 -18.80 5.76 -21.89
C LYS A 106 -18.82 4.31 -21.36
N GLY A 107 -19.08 4.10 -20.08
CA GLY A 107 -19.14 2.79 -19.43
C GLY A 107 -17.79 2.10 -19.23
N ARG A 108 -16.69 2.85 -19.33
CA ARG A 108 -15.35 2.35 -19.06
C ARG A 108 -15.08 2.37 -17.57
N ARG A 109 -14.22 1.45 -17.10
CA ARG A 109 -13.75 1.45 -15.70
C ARG A 109 -12.46 2.23 -15.60
N VAL A 110 -12.37 3.07 -14.57
CA VAL A 110 -11.15 3.85 -14.27
C VAL A 110 -10.75 3.58 -12.82
N VAL A 111 -9.52 3.15 -12.62
CA VAL A 111 -8.87 2.99 -11.32
C VAL A 111 -7.95 4.16 -11.10
N VAL A 112 -8.22 4.99 -10.11
CA VAL A 112 -7.55 6.26 -9.90
C VAL A 112 -6.78 6.25 -8.58
N GLU A 113 -5.44 6.28 -8.65
CA GLU A 113 -4.59 6.51 -7.48
C GLU A 113 -4.55 7.99 -7.10
N HIS A 114 -4.43 8.28 -5.82
CA HIS A 114 -4.53 9.63 -5.24
C HIS A 114 -5.87 10.30 -5.58
N PHE A 115 -6.94 9.54 -5.44
CA PHE A 115 -8.29 9.95 -5.81
C PHE A 115 -8.74 11.22 -5.07
N GLU A 116 -8.33 11.41 -3.82
CA GLU A 116 -8.60 12.59 -3.00
C GLU A 116 -8.18 13.90 -3.67
N ARG A 117 -7.18 13.85 -4.56
CA ARG A 117 -6.67 15.06 -5.24
C ARG A 117 -7.57 15.52 -6.39
N VAL A 118 -8.11 14.58 -7.17
CA VAL A 118 -8.94 14.88 -8.34
C VAL A 118 -10.42 15.01 -7.99
N TYR A 119 -10.86 14.39 -6.89
CA TYR A 119 -12.25 14.36 -6.47
C TYR A 119 -12.94 15.74 -6.44
N PRO A 120 -12.32 16.84 -5.93
CA PRO A 120 -12.97 18.14 -5.90
C PRO A 120 -13.38 18.68 -7.26
N LEU A 121 -12.75 18.19 -8.35
CA LEU A 121 -13.04 18.59 -9.72
C LEU A 121 -13.96 17.61 -10.45
N LEU A 122 -14.15 16.40 -9.91
CA LEU A 122 -14.96 15.38 -10.57
C LEU A 122 -16.46 15.61 -10.44
N ASN A 123 -16.94 16.19 -9.34
CA ASN A 123 -18.35 16.23 -8.95
C ASN A 123 -19.03 14.84 -8.99
N LEU A 124 -18.25 13.81 -8.80
CA LEU A 124 -18.63 12.40 -8.84
C LEU A 124 -17.75 11.62 -7.86
N ASN A 125 -18.36 10.88 -6.91
CA ASN A 125 -17.60 10.02 -6.03
C ASN A 125 -17.36 8.65 -6.68
N ALA A 126 -16.34 7.93 -6.20
CA ALA A 126 -16.08 6.57 -6.63
C ALA A 126 -17.17 5.61 -6.12
N GLU A 127 -17.49 4.56 -6.90
CA GLU A 127 -18.34 3.47 -6.42
C GLU A 127 -17.64 2.62 -5.36
N ILE A 128 -16.32 2.55 -5.40
CA ILE A 128 -15.49 1.94 -4.38
C ILE A 128 -14.32 2.87 -4.05
N LEU A 129 -14.14 3.15 -2.77
CA LEU A 129 -12.94 3.78 -2.21
C LEU A 129 -12.12 2.75 -1.46
N VAL A 130 -10.82 2.71 -1.75
CA VAL A 130 -9.85 1.88 -1.03
C VAL A 130 -8.76 2.78 -0.46
N GLY A 131 -8.69 2.83 0.86
CA GLY A 131 -7.65 3.57 1.59
C GLY A 131 -6.59 2.62 2.15
N ILE A 132 -5.30 2.93 1.96
CA ILE A 132 -4.18 2.09 2.42
C ILE A 132 -3.33 2.86 3.43
N GLY A 133 -3.58 2.61 4.70
CA GLY A 133 -2.81 3.10 5.85
C GLY A 133 -2.15 1.96 6.61
N ASP A 134 -2.32 1.96 7.93
CA ASP A 134 -2.04 0.82 8.80
C ASP A 134 -3.05 -0.32 8.56
N GLU A 135 -4.27 0.07 8.21
CA GLU A 135 -5.31 -0.83 7.72
C GLU A 135 -5.64 -0.50 6.26
N VAL A 136 -6.21 -1.48 5.55
CA VAL A 136 -6.82 -1.27 4.24
C VAL A 136 -8.32 -1.14 4.44
N ILE A 137 -8.83 0.06 4.20
CA ILE A 137 -10.24 0.43 4.29
C ILE A 137 -10.88 0.23 2.92
N VAL A 138 -11.97 -0.50 2.85
CA VAL A 138 -12.77 -0.63 1.63
C VAL A 138 -14.16 -0.11 1.91
N SER A 139 -14.62 0.85 1.14
CA SER A 139 -15.91 1.50 1.33
C SER A 139 -16.65 1.68 0.01
N ARG A 140 -17.98 1.62 0.07
CA ARG A 140 -18.87 2.05 -1.01
C ARG A 140 -19.54 3.37 -0.58
N PRO A 141 -19.06 4.51 -1.08
CA PRO A 141 -19.64 5.80 -0.74
C PRO A 141 -21.12 5.88 -1.11
N THR A 142 -21.86 6.60 -0.29
CA THR A 142 -23.25 6.95 -0.50
C THR A 142 -23.42 8.46 -0.42
N ILE A 143 -24.63 8.97 -0.51
CA ILE A 143 -24.91 10.39 -0.25
C ILE A 143 -24.58 10.84 1.19
N PHE A 144 -24.36 9.89 2.09
CA PHE A 144 -23.97 10.13 3.50
C PHE A 144 -22.48 9.92 3.74
N GLY A 145 -21.70 9.73 2.70
CA GLY A 145 -20.25 9.47 2.78
C GLY A 145 -19.88 7.97 2.72
N PRO A 146 -18.60 7.64 2.99
CA PRO A 146 -17.55 8.59 3.30
C PRO A 146 -17.13 9.43 2.08
N GLU A 147 -16.70 10.66 2.33
CA GLU A 147 -16.00 11.45 1.34
C GLU A 147 -14.55 10.93 1.20
N PRO A 148 -13.90 11.10 0.03
CA PRO A 148 -12.50 10.70 -0.14
C PRO A 148 -11.56 11.33 0.88
N GLN A 149 -11.84 12.55 1.34
CA GLN A 149 -11.04 13.21 2.37
C GLN A 149 -11.16 12.52 3.73
N ASP A 150 -12.33 12.00 4.10
CA ASP A 150 -12.52 11.25 5.36
C ASP A 150 -11.61 10.01 5.39
N VAL A 151 -11.54 9.30 4.25
CA VAL A 151 -10.66 8.13 4.10
C VAL A 151 -9.18 8.55 4.12
N ALA A 152 -8.84 9.63 3.43
CA ALA A 152 -7.47 10.18 3.38
C ALA A 152 -6.97 10.56 4.78
N ASP A 153 -7.79 11.24 5.58
CA ASP A 153 -7.43 11.67 6.94
C ASP A 153 -7.10 10.48 7.84
N ILE A 154 -7.89 9.40 7.76
CA ILE A 154 -7.63 8.16 8.51
C ILE A 154 -6.32 7.51 8.04
N VAL A 155 -6.16 7.36 6.73
CA VAL A 155 -5.03 6.69 6.10
C VAL A 155 -3.72 7.41 6.40
N PHE A 156 -3.64 8.71 6.13
CA PHE A 156 -2.41 9.49 6.32
C PHE A 156 -2.06 9.67 7.80
N LYS A 157 -3.05 9.68 8.68
CA LYS A 157 -2.82 9.71 10.13
C LYS A 157 -2.29 8.37 10.66
N SER A 158 -2.76 7.25 10.14
CA SER A 158 -2.44 5.91 10.62
C SER A 158 -1.14 5.34 10.05
N ILE A 159 -0.66 5.84 8.90
CA ILE A 159 0.51 5.27 8.19
C ILE A 159 1.78 5.24 9.03
N LYS A 160 1.93 6.15 10.01
CA LYS A 160 3.07 6.17 10.93
C LYS A 160 3.19 4.86 11.72
N TYR A 161 2.07 4.27 12.13
CA TYR A 161 2.08 3.01 12.89
C TYR A 161 2.59 1.86 12.03
N ARG A 162 2.17 1.80 10.77
CA ARG A 162 2.67 0.80 9.83
C ARG A 162 4.17 0.95 9.59
N ARG A 163 4.68 2.19 9.47
CA ARG A 163 6.12 2.44 9.32
C ARG A 163 6.91 1.98 10.54
N MET A 164 6.42 2.26 11.75
CA MET A 164 7.03 1.78 12.99
C MET A 164 7.01 0.26 13.06
N ALA A 165 5.86 -0.38 12.78
CA ALA A 165 5.71 -1.82 12.80
C ALA A 165 6.67 -2.52 11.84
N HIS A 166 6.74 -2.09 10.58
CA HIS A 166 7.65 -2.69 9.59
C HIS A 166 9.12 -2.57 9.99
N THR A 167 9.52 -1.41 10.53
CA THR A 167 10.91 -1.24 10.98
C THR A 167 11.21 -2.10 12.22
N ALA A 168 10.29 -2.16 13.18
CA ALA A 168 10.44 -2.99 14.37
C ALA A 168 10.49 -4.49 14.02
N GLU A 169 9.71 -4.92 13.03
CA GLU A 169 9.74 -6.29 12.51
C GLU A 169 11.11 -6.62 11.89
N ASP A 170 11.69 -5.72 11.08
CA ASP A 170 13.03 -5.91 10.51
C ASP A 170 14.13 -5.98 11.58
N LEU A 171 14.02 -5.17 12.65
CA LEU A 171 14.93 -5.26 13.79
C LEU A 171 14.79 -6.60 14.53
N THR A 172 13.55 -7.08 14.69
CA THR A 172 13.26 -8.39 15.28
C THR A 172 13.82 -9.52 14.44
N GLU A 173 13.60 -9.50 13.11
CA GLU A 173 14.18 -10.50 12.20
C GLU A 173 15.71 -10.48 12.23
N ARG A 174 16.31 -9.31 12.38
CA ARG A 174 17.76 -9.19 12.50
C ARG A 174 18.28 -9.91 13.75
N PHE A 175 17.60 -9.79 14.88
CA PHE A 175 17.93 -10.54 16.09
C PHE A 175 17.81 -12.05 15.85
N LEU A 176 16.70 -12.52 15.29
CA LEU A 176 16.44 -13.93 15.02
C LEU A 176 17.52 -14.56 14.12
N ARG A 177 17.99 -13.82 13.13
CA ARG A 177 19.08 -14.27 12.23
C ARG A 177 20.41 -14.50 12.98
N GLN A 178 20.67 -13.80 14.08
CA GLN A 178 21.88 -14.05 14.89
C GLN A 178 21.84 -15.41 15.58
N TYR A 179 20.65 -15.96 15.80
CA TYR A 179 20.42 -17.30 16.37
C TYR A 179 20.10 -18.36 15.30
N ASP A 180 20.31 -18.03 14.00
CA ASP A 180 20.01 -18.89 12.85
C ASP A 180 18.53 -19.36 12.80
N ILE A 181 17.61 -18.51 13.28
CA ILE A 181 16.18 -18.78 13.30
C ILE A 181 15.52 -18.17 12.06
N HIS A 182 15.00 -19.04 11.20
CA HIS A 182 14.39 -18.66 9.91
C HIS A 182 12.99 -19.27 9.70
N ASP A 183 12.59 -20.27 10.47
CA ASP A 183 11.29 -20.96 10.30
C ASP A 183 10.17 -20.28 11.10
N TYR A 184 9.70 -19.17 10.58
CA TYR A 184 8.53 -18.47 11.09
C TYR A 184 7.70 -17.90 9.95
N THR A 185 6.44 -17.61 10.23
CA THR A 185 5.52 -16.96 9.29
C THR A 185 5.06 -15.62 9.84
N HIS A 186 4.85 -14.67 8.92
CA HIS A 186 4.40 -13.32 9.24
C HIS A 186 2.87 -13.25 9.34
N GLY A 187 2.39 -12.43 10.24
CA GLY A 187 0.99 -12.05 10.33
C GLY A 187 0.85 -10.54 10.49
N ASP A 188 -0.32 -10.06 10.09
CA ASP A 188 -0.63 -8.64 10.12
C ASP A 188 -1.62 -8.36 11.26
N ILE A 189 -1.37 -7.30 12.00
CA ILE A 189 -2.20 -6.82 13.10
C ILE A 189 -2.16 -5.30 13.11
N ARG A 190 -3.16 -4.69 13.74
CA ARG A 190 -3.21 -3.23 13.91
C ARG A 190 -2.08 -2.75 14.82
N HIS A 191 -1.34 -1.74 14.37
CA HIS A 191 -0.24 -1.10 15.08
C HIS A 191 0.91 -2.04 15.47
N GLY A 192 1.14 -3.10 14.71
CA GLY A 192 2.17 -4.08 15.04
C GLY A 192 2.37 -5.15 13.96
N PHE A 193 3.00 -6.22 14.36
CA PHE A 193 3.24 -7.41 13.53
C PHE A 193 3.16 -8.68 14.39
N ILE A 194 3.03 -9.82 13.73
CA ILE A 194 3.02 -11.14 14.38
C ILE A 194 4.05 -12.03 13.69
N LEU A 195 4.91 -12.67 14.47
CA LEU A 195 5.75 -13.78 14.01
C LEU A 195 5.23 -15.08 14.63
N ARG A 196 4.92 -16.07 13.80
CA ARG A 196 4.44 -17.38 14.22
C ARG A 196 5.52 -18.42 13.96
N PHE A 197 6.03 -19.00 15.03
CA PHE A 197 7.03 -20.04 14.99
C PHE A 197 6.33 -21.42 14.95
N ARG A 198 6.86 -22.36 14.14
CA ARG A 198 6.35 -23.73 14.08
C ARG A 198 6.78 -24.55 15.27
N GLU A 199 7.97 -24.25 15.77
CA GLU A 199 8.57 -24.94 16.92
C GLU A 199 8.65 -24.01 18.13
N LYS A 200 8.83 -24.63 19.31
CA LYS A 200 9.03 -23.85 20.53
C LYS A 200 10.29 -22.99 20.40
N ILE A 201 10.15 -21.70 20.69
CA ILE A 201 11.26 -20.76 20.67
C ILE A 201 12.33 -21.15 21.71
N THR A 202 13.59 -21.01 21.29
CA THR A 202 14.77 -21.35 22.11
C THR A 202 15.55 -20.13 22.58
N PHE A 203 15.18 -18.94 22.11
CA PHE A 203 15.78 -17.67 22.51
C PHE A 203 14.99 -16.99 23.63
N ASP A 204 15.64 -16.10 24.36
CA ASP A 204 15.00 -15.29 25.39
C ASP A 204 14.26 -14.09 24.74
N VAL A 205 12.96 -14.03 24.99
CA VAL A 205 12.09 -12.95 24.47
C VAL A 205 12.42 -11.61 25.11
N GLU A 206 12.90 -11.60 26.36
CA GLU A 206 13.33 -10.36 27.05
C GLU A 206 14.63 -9.81 26.44
N GLU A 207 15.53 -10.72 26.03
CA GLU A 207 16.74 -10.36 25.30
C GLU A 207 16.40 -9.77 23.93
N LEU A 208 15.45 -10.36 23.20
CA LEU A 208 14.95 -9.81 21.94
C LEU A 208 14.35 -8.41 22.11
N GLU A 209 13.44 -8.24 23.09
CA GLU A 209 12.83 -6.93 23.36
C GLU A 209 13.88 -5.88 23.68
N LYS A 210 14.83 -6.22 24.57
CA LYS A 210 15.96 -5.35 24.90
C LYS A 210 16.78 -5.01 23.68
N TYR A 211 17.11 -5.97 22.83
CA TYR A 211 17.86 -5.73 21.59
C TYR A 211 17.17 -4.69 20.69
N VAL A 212 15.86 -4.85 20.47
CA VAL A 212 15.12 -3.89 19.63
C VAL A 212 15.10 -2.50 20.30
N LEU A 213 14.88 -2.42 21.60
CA LEU A 213 14.89 -1.14 22.35
C LEU A 213 16.28 -0.47 22.31
N ASP A 214 17.35 -1.24 22.39
CA ASP A 214 18.73 -0.72 22.25
C ASP A 214 18.97 -0.16 20.84
N MET A 215 18.44 -0.80 19.80
CA MET A 215 18.50 -0.29 18.42
C MET A 215 17.66 0.97 18.23
N VAL A 216 16.52 1.06 18.90
CA VAL A 216 15.68 2.28 18.95
C VAL A 216 16.43 3.42 19.63
N ALA A 217 17.06 3.15 20.77
CA ALA A 217 17.81 4.14 21.52
C ALA A 217 19.04 4.70 20.77
N GLN A 218 19.62 3.91 19.85
CA GLN A 218 20.72 4.35 18.99
C GLN A 218 20.30 5.31 17.87
N ASP A 219 19.00 5.45 17.61
CA ASP A 219 18.41 6.32 16.56
C ASP A 219 19.10 6.18 15.20
N LEU A 220 19.28 4.94 14.76
CA LEU A 220 19.97 4.62 13.51
C LEU A 220 19.16 5.06 12.28
N PRO A 221 19.77 5.71 11.27
CA PRO A 221 19.08 6.09 10.05
C PRO A 221 18.61 4.86 9.28
N VAL A 222 17.39 4.92 8.74
CA VAL A 222 16.82 3.90 7.86
C VAL A 222 16.66 4.48 6.48
N SER A 223 17.26 3.82 5.48
CA SER A 223 17.28 4.30 4.11
C SER A 223 17.13 3.16 3.09
N TYR A 224 16.71 3.52 1.90
CA TYR A 224 16.70 2.62 0.74
C TYR A 224 18.13 2.25 0.34
N ALA A 225 18.38 0.99 0.06
CA ALA A 225 19.65 0.50 -0.45
C ALA A 225 19.54 0.06 -1.93
N ASP A 226 18.64 -0.89 -2.21
CA ASP A 226 18.35 -1.39 -3.55
C ASP A 226 16.96 -2.05 -3.59
N ASN A 227 16.60 -2.73 -4.68
CA ASN A 227 15.29 -3.34 -4.86
C ASN A 227 14.92 -4.43 -3.83
N GLU A 228 15.91 -4.99 -3.15
CA GLU A 228 15.72 -6.09 -2.20
C GLU A 228 16.19 -5.76 -0.79
N HIS A 229 16.73 -4.54 -0.57
CA HIS A 229 17.35 -4.20 0.70
C HIS A 229 17.07 -2.77 1.14
N ILE A 230 17.10 -2.61 2.47
CA ILE A 230 17.21 -1.33 3.16
C ILE A 230 18.50 -1.30 3.99
N ASN A 231 18.97 -0.10 4.33
CA ASN A 231 20.02 0.08 5.34
C ASN A 231 19.37 0.51 6.65
N ILE A 232 19.78 -0.10 7.75
CA ILE A 232 19.49 0.32 9.13
C ILE A 232 20.83 0.66 9.77
N GLY A 233 21.18 1.94 9.82
CA GLY A 233 22.52 2.37 10.16
C GLY A 233 23.57 1.73 9.26
N PRO A 234 24.60 1.05 9.82
CA PRO A 234 25.62 0.36 9.04
C PRO A 234 25.18 -1.00 8.48
N TYR A 235 23.95 -1.44 8.78
CA TYR A 235 23.50 -2.78 8.47
C TYR A 235 22.63 -2.82 7.22
N LYS A 236 22.99 -3.65 6.24
CA LYS A 236 22.15 -3.97 5.10
C LYS A 236 21.18 -5.09 5.49
N HIS A 237 19.88 -4.87 5.29
CA HIS A 237 18.82 -5.81 5.65
C HIS A 237 17.95 -6.11 4.43
N HIS A 238 17.63 -7.39 4.21
CA HIS A 238 16.75 -7.82 3.12
C HIS A 238 15.32 -7.39 3.41
N CYS A 239 14.75 -6.59 2.53
CA CYS A 239 13.38 -6.10 2.63
C CYS A 239 12.82 -5.86 1.23
N THR A 240 11.86 -6.69 0.84
CA THR A 240 11.08 -6.48 -0.39
C THR A 240 9.86 -5.59 -0.11
N GLY A 241 9.29 -4.96 -1.16
CA GLY A 241 8.15 -4.04 -1.00
C GLY A 241 6.86 -4.68 -0.45
N PRO A 242 5.91 -3.88 0.01
CA PRO A 242 5.99 -2.42 0.13
C PRO A 242 6.92 -1.99 1.27
N ARG A 243 7.77 -0.98 1.00
CA ARG A 243 8.78 -0.49 1.94
C ARG A 243 8.25 0.70 2.72
N MET A 244 7.65 0.41 3.84
CA MET A 244 7.05 1.41 4.73
C MET A 244 7.84 1.47 6.02
N HIS A 245 8.92 2.27 6.04
CA HIS A 245 9.81 2.39 7.19
C HIS A 245 9.79 3.80 7.78
N VAL A 246 10.15 3.89 9.06
CA VAL A 246 10.55 5.16 9.68
C VAL A 246 11.88 5.62 9.11
N THR A 247 12.18 6.91 9.17
CA THR A 247 13.45 7.46 8.67
C THR A 247 14.62 7.23 9.62
N SER A 248 14.33 6.91 10.89
CA SER A 248 15.31 6.45 11.88
C SER A 248 14.65 5.56 12.92
N THR A 249 15.42 4.66 13.52
CA THR A 249 14.90 3.69 14.51
C THR A 249 14.34 4.37 15.75
N GLY A 250 14.87 5.53 16.15
CA GLY A 250 14.37 6.32 17.28
C GLY A 250 12.94 6.84 17.12
N LYS A 251 12.36 6.74 15.92
CA LYS A 251 10.94 7.06 15.68
C LYS A 251 9.97 5.93 15.99
N ILE A 252 10.46 4.77 16.44
CA ILE A 252 9.62 3.69 16.92
C ILE A 252 9.21 4.02 18.36
N GLU A 253 7.91 4.17 18.57
CA GLU A 253 7.33 4.52 19.86
C GLU A 253 6.71 3.29 20.52
N ASN A 254 6.87 3.16 21.85
CA ASN A 254 6.18 2.16 22.68
C ASN A 254 6.31 0.71 22.18
N PHE A 255 7.51 0.32 21.71
CA PHE A 255 7.75 -1.07 21.32
C PHE A 255 7.74 -1.98 22.56
N HIS A 256 7.00 -3.07 22.47
CA HIS A 256 7.04 -4.16 23.45
C HIS A 256 6.52 -5.44 22.78
N ILE A 257 6.94 -6.59 23.34
CA ILE A 257 6.55 -7.91 22.85
C ILE A 257 5.44 -8.45 23.72
N LEU A 258 4.28 -8.72 23.11
CA LEU A 258 3.20 -9.45 23.78
C LEU A 258 3.48 -10.95 23.65
N ARG A 259 3.46 -11.64 24.78
CA ARG A 259 3.64 -13.08 24.83
C ARG A 259 2.27 -13.74 24.82
N ASP A 260 1.82 -14.16 23.65
CA ASP A 260 0.67 -15.05 23.52
C ASP A 260 1.21 -16.41 23.09
N ILE A 261 1.43 -17.29 24.06
CA ILE A 261 1.83 -18.68 23.82
C ILE A 261 0.53 -19.47 23.68
N GLN A 262 0.11 -19.67 22.44
CA GLN A 262 -0.99 -20.58 22.11
C GLN A 262 -0.47 -22.00 21.96
#